data_2f6350180f4e90eda014553fb2a417b6
#
_entry.id   2f6350180f4e90eda014553fb2a417b6
#
_cell.length_a   1.000
_cell.length_b   1.000
_cell.length_c   1.000
_cell.angle_alpha   90.00
_cell.angle_beta   90.00
_cell.angle_gamma   90.00
#
_symmetry.space_group_name_H-M   'P 1'
#
loop_
_entity.id
_entity.type
_entity.pdbx_description
1 polymer ?
#
loop_
_entity_poly.entity_id
_entity_poly.type
_entity_poly.pdbx_seq_one_letter_code
_entity_poly.pdbx_strand_id
1 'polypeptide(L)'
;MKHHFSEKGQALILITFGIIALIGFTAVAVDGGRAFEDRRHAQNAADTAALTAALAKIRGENYTTSALNRAASNGYSNDSDSTVQVNLCSESGVTCANLPAGANPSEYIRVRITSVVPTTFMRVLGRNQITNTVEAIARAQGTFSSSSGGALFNGAAMVATKGGNYNKCFLMNGSADLYTHNSGIY
;
A
#
# COMPACT_ATOMS: atom_id res chain seq x y z
N MET A 1 -44.41 30.12 -49.86
CA MET A 1 -43.83 28.74 -49.77
C MET A 1 -42.86 28.67 -48.61
N LYS A 2 -43.20 27.95 -47.52
CA LYS A 2 -42.28 27.68 -46.45
C LYS A 2 -41.49 26.44 -46.83
N HIS A 3 -40.19 26.61 -47.09
CA HIS A 3 -39.25 25.48 -47.23
C HIS A 3 -39.07 24.84 -45.90
N HIS A 4 -39.69 23.71 -45.63
CA HIS A 4 -39.33 22.81 -44.54
C HIS A 4 -37.97 22.15 -44.91
N PHE A 5 -36.90 22.71 -44.45
CA PHE A 5 -35.62 22.01 -44.47
C PHE A 5 -35.77 20.74 -43.63
N SER A 6 -35.54 19.60 -44.27
CA SER A 6 -35.61 18.31 -43.59
C SER A 6 -34.46 18.21 -42.58
N GLU A 7 -34.77 18.35 -41.27
CA GLU A 7 -33.82 18.30 -40.17
C GLU A 7 -33.30 16.87 -39.88
N LYS A 8 -33.72 15.89 -40.68
CA LYS A 8 -33.40 14.47 -40.47
C LYS A 8 -31.89 14.14 -40.53
N GLY A 9 -31.11 14.89 -41.31
CA GLY A 9 -29.65 14.70 -41.40
C GLY A 9 -28.89 15.26 -40.20
N GLN A 10 -29.42 16.30 -39.56
CA GLN A 10 -28.76 16.95 -38.41
C GLN A 10 -28.80 16.08 -37.16
N ALA A 11 -29.89 15.33 -36.95
CA ALA A 11 -30.03 14.40 -35.85
C ALA A 11 -28.99 13.26 -35.90
N LEU A 12 -28.67 12.76 -37.10
CA LEU A 12 -27.71 11.68 -37.28
C LEU A 12 -26.29 12.11 -36.86
N ILE A 13 -25.89 13.33 -37.17
CA ILE A 13 -24.60 13.89 -36.76
C ILE A 13 -24.52 14.02 -35.24
N LEU A 14 -25.56 14.53 -34.60
CA LEU A 14 -25.62 14.67 -33.13
C LEU A 14 -25.57 13.31 -32.43
N ILE A 15 -26.28 12.30 -32.93
CA ILE A 15 -26.27 10.95 -32.40
C ILE A 15 -24.86 10.35 -32.52
N THR A 16 -24.19 10.54 -33.66
CA THR A 16 -22.83 10.03 -33.87
C THR A 16 -21.84 10.63 -32.83
N PHE A 17 -21.87 11.95 -32.65
CA PHE A 17 -21.06 12.59 -31.63
C PHE A 17 -21.43 12.16 -30.21
N GLY A 18 -22.73 11.97 -29.95
CA GLY A 18 -23.22 11.44 -28.66
C GLY A 18 -22.66 10.05 -28.34
N ILE A 19 -22.64 9.15 -29.31
CA ILE A 19 -22.10 7.79 -29.15
C ILE A 19 -20.59 7.84 -28.88
N ILE A 20 -19.86 8.66 -29.64
CA ILE A 20 -18.41 8.83 -29.42
C ILE A 20 -18.11 9.34 -27.98
N ALA A 21 -18.90 10.34 -27.55
CA ALA A 21 -18.76 10.87 -26.19
C ALA A 21 -19.05 9.79 -25.10
N LEU A 22 -20.13 9.02 -25.29
CA LEU A 22 -20.49 7.92 -24.36
C LEU A 22 -19.40 6.86 -24.30
N ILE A 23 -18.82 6.47 -25.44
CA ILE A 23 -17.69 5.52 -25.46
C ILE A 23 -16.49 6.10 -24.71
N GLY A 24 -16.20 7.40 -24.91
CA GLY A 24 -15.12 8.08 -24.21
C GLY A 24 -15.31 8.09 -22.70
N PHE A 25 -16.51 8.41 -22.21
CA PHE A 25 -16.83 8.37 -20.77
C PHE A 25 -16.74 6.95 -20.21
N THR A 26 -17.25 5.96 -20.94
CA THR A 26 -17.15 4.56 -20.53
C THR A 26 -15.68 4.11 -20.42
N ALA A 27 -14.85 4.52 -21.38
CA ALA A 27 -13.42 4.23 -21.35
C ALA A 27 -12.76 4.76 -20.08
N VAL A 28 -13.01 6.02 -19.74
CA VAL A 28 -12.44 6.63 -18.52
C VAL A 28 -12.98 5.96 -17.25
N ALA A 29 -14.27 5.65 -17.21
CA ALA A 29 -14.89 5.05 -16.03
C ALA A 29 -14.36 3.62 -15.76
N VAL A 30 -14.28 2.78 -16.78
CA VAL A 30 -13.88 1.37 -16.62
C VAL A 30 -12.36 1.25 -16.47
N ASP A 31 -11.59 1.80 -17.39
CA ASP A 31 -10.13 1.67 -17.36
C ASP A 31 -9.52 2.47 -16.20
N GLY A 32 -10.08 3.66 -15.91
CA GLY A 32 -9.67 4.46 -14.75
C GLY A 32 -10.01 3.78 -13.42
N GLY A 33 -11.20 3.15 -13.33
CA GLY A 33 -11.61 2.38 -12.16
C GLY A 33 -10.66 1.22 -11.87
N ARG A 34 -10.29 0.44 -12.89
CA ARG A 34 -9.30 -0.66 -12.77
C ARG A 34 -7.92 -0.17 -12.37
N ALA A 35 -7.45 0.93 -12.96
CA ALA A 35 -6.17 1.51 -12.59
C ALA A 35 -6.16 2.02 -11.14
N PHE A 36 -7.25 2.61 -10.68
CA PHE A 36 -7.39 3.06 -9.29
C PHE A 36 -7.45 1.89 -8.30
N GLU A 37 -8.17 0.83 -8.62
CA GLU A 37 -8.22 -0.41 -7.83
C GLU A 37 -6.81 -1.03 -7.70
N ASP A 38 -6.11 -1.21 -8.82
CA ASP A 38 -4.74 -1.72 -8.83
C ASP A 38 -3.81 -0.84 -7.98
N ARG A 39 -3.90 0.48 -8.10
CA ARG A 39 -3.08 1.40 -7.29
C ARG A 39 -3.29 1.19 -5.78
N ARG A 40 -4.54 1.01 -5.35
CA ARG A 40 -4.84 0.73 -3.93
C ARG A 40 -4.32 -0.63 -3.49
N HIS A 41 -4.48 -1.64 -4.34
CA HIS A 41 -3.98 -2.98 -4.08
C HIS A 41 -2.46 -3.01 -4.01
N ALA A 42 -1.78 -2.35 -4.96
CA ALA A 42 -0.33 -2.20 -4.97
C ALA A 42 0.19 -1.45 -3.73
N GLN A 43 -0.53 -0.41 -3.27
CA GLN A 43 -0.17 0.30 -2.04
C GLN A 43 -0.24 -0.62 -0.82
N ASN A 44 -1.32 -1.39 -0.66
CA ASN A 44 -1.46 -2.35 0.42
C ASN A 44 -0.35 -3.42 0.38
N ALA A 45 0.01 -3.88 -0.82
CA ALA A 45 1.11 -4.82 -1.03
C ALA A 45 2.46 -4.22 -0.64
N ALA A 46 2.73 -2.96 -1.02
CA ALA A 46 3.95 -2.25 -0.67
C ALA A 46 4.06 -2.05 0.86
N ASP A 47 2.97 -1.64 1.51
CA ASP A 47 2.92 -1.43 2.96
C ASP A 47 3.20 -2.74 3.73
N THR A 48 2.55 -3.84 3.34
CA THR A 48 2.77 -5.14 3.98
C THR A 48 4.16 -5.68 3.70
N ALA A 49 4.71 -5.47 2.51
CA ALA A 49 6.07 -5.87 2.16
C ALA A 49 7.12 -5.05 2.93
N ALA A 50 6.93 -3.74 3.08
CA ALA A 50 7.81 -2.88 3.85
C ALA A 50 7.84 -3.26 5.35
N LEU A 51 6.68 -3.53 5.95
CA LEU A 51 6.59 -4.01 7.34
C LEU A 51 7.26 -5.38 7.51
N THR A 52 7.06 -6.28 6.55
CA THR A 52 7.70 -7.61 6.57
C THR A 52 9.23 -7.49 6.45
N ALA A 53 9.70 -6.59 5.57
CA ALA A 53 11.12 -6.28 5.45
C ALA A 53 11.71 -5.73 6.75
N ALA A 54 11.02 -4.78 7.38
CA ALA A 54 11.46 -4.20 8.65
C ALA A 54 11.56 -5.26 9.76
N LEU A 55 10.57 -6.15 9.86
CA LEU A 55 10.59 -7.26 10.80
C LEU A 55 11.74 -8.25 10.53
N ALA A 56 11.95 -8.63 9.28
CA ALA A 56 13.04 -9.51 8.87
C ALA A 56 14.41 -8.90 9.23
N LYS A 57 14.59 -7.60 8.94
CA LYS A 57 15.81 -6.88 9.28
C LYS A 57 16.08 -6.87 10.81
N ILE A 58 15.04 -6.66 11.62
CA ILE A 58 15.15 -6.71 13.09
C ILE A 58 15.57 -8.10 13.57
N ARG A 59 15.13 -9.16 12.90
CA ARG A 59 15.46 -10.55 13.22
C ARG A 59 16.81 -11.01 12.67
N GLY A 60 17.50 -10.18 11.90
CA GLY A 60 18.73 -10.55 11.21
C GLY A 60 18.52 -11.45 10.00
N GLU A 61 17.29 -11.54 9.49
CA GLU A 61 16.92 -12.27 8.29
C GLU A 61 17.12 -11.42 7.04
N ASN A 62 17.06 -12.05 5.85
CA ASN A 62 17.15 -11.32 4.60
C ASN A 62 15.86 -10.53 4.33
N TYR A 63 15.91 -9.23 4.58
CA TYR A 63 14.77 -8.33 4.44
C TYR A 63 14.30 -8.19 2.99
N THR A 64 15.22 -8.24 2.01
CA THR A 64 14.88 -8.13 0.59
C THR A 64 14.06 -9.33 0.13
N THR A 65 14.52 -10.55 0.43
CA THR A 65 13.78 -11.78 0.11
C THR A 65 12.43 -11.83 0.79
N SER A 66 12.35 -11.43 2.06
CA SER A 66 11.11 -11.41 2.82
C SER A 66 10.09 -10.44 2.23
N ALA A 67 10.56 -9.24 1.82
CA ALA A 67 9.70 -8.25 1.16
C ALA A 67 9.20 -8.74 -0.20
N LEU A 68 10.09 -9.28 -1.04
CA LEU A 68 9.73 -9.80 -2.36
C LEU A 68 8.71 -10.93 -2.27
N ASN A 69 8.90 -11.87 -1.35
CA ASN A 69 7.94 -12.95 -1.10
C ASN A 69 6.59 -12.42 -0.63
N ARG A 70 6.58 -11.39 0.20
CA ARG A 70 5.34 -10.76 0.67
C ARG A 70 4.63 -10.02 -0.47
N ALA A 71 5.35 -9.27 -1.31
CA ALA A 71 4.78 -8.62 -2.48
C ALA A 71 4.21 -9.65 -3.46
N ALA A 72 4.94 -10.74 -3.73
CA ALA A 72 4.49 -11.83 -4.59
C ALA A 72 3.22 -12.52 -4.06
N SER A 73 3.11 -12.71 -2.74
CA SER A 73 1.90 -13.26 -2.12
C SER A 73 0.67 -12.32 -2.24
N ASN A 74 0.91 -11.05 -2.55
CA ASN A 74 -0.12 -10.06 -2.87
C ASN A 74 -0.24 -9.80 -4.38
N GLY A 75 0.32 -10.67 -5.22
CA GLY A 75 0.16 -10.61 -6.68
C GLY A 75 1.15 -9.69 -7.41
N TYR A 76 2.20 -9.19 -6.75
CA TYR A 76 3.21 -8.35 -7.39
C TYR A 76 4.58 -9.03 -7.34
N SER A 77 5.08 -9.38 -8.53
CA SER A 77 6.38 -10.02 -8.73
C SER A 77 7.24 -9.20 -9.68
N ASN A 78 8.53 -9.58 -9.82
CA ASN A 78 9.37 -9.01 -10.87
C ASN A 78 9.15 -9.78 -12.18
N ASP A 79 8.14 -9.35 -12.95
CA ASP A 79 7.72 -9.95 -14.21
C ASP A 79 7.38 -8.87 -15.27
N SER A 80 6.59 -9.22 -16.30
CA SER A 80 6.16 -8.27 -17.34
C SER A 80 5.16 -7.24 -16.84
N ASP A 81 4.41 -7.57 -15.80
CA ASP A 81 3.25 -6.81 -15.36
C ASP A 81 3.54 -5.98 -14.11
N SER A 82 4.60 -6.33 -13.39
CA SER A 82 5.01 -5.57 -12.20
C SER A 82 6.51 -5.65 -11.91
N THR A 83 6.99 -4.64 -11.19
CA THR A 83 8.37 -4.59 -10.69
C THR A 83 8.34 -4.17 -9.22
N VAL A 84 9.06 -4.94 -8.39
CA VAL A 84 9.19 -4.70 -6.96
C VAL A 84 10.63 -4.37 -6.63
N GLN A 85 10.86 -3.19 -6.08
CA GLN A 85 12.18 -2.72 -5.63
C GLN A 85 12.20 -2.61 -4.11
N VAL A 86 13.22 -3.17 -3.48
CA VAL A 86 13.41 -3.14 -2.03
C VAL A 86 14.79 -2.57 -1.74
N ASN A 87 14.83 -1.41 -1.11
CA ASN A 87 16.07 -0.68 -0.86
C ASN A 87 16.11 -0.13 0.57
N LEU A 88 17.31 0.00 1.12
CA LEU A 88 17.51 0.87 2.29
C LEU A 88 17.49 2.33 1.86
N CYS A 89 16.96 3.19 2.71
CA CYS A 89 16.98 4.64 2.45
C CYS A 89 18.39 5.25 2.52
N SER A 90 19.38 4.50 3.00
CA SER A 90 20.81 4.87 3.00
C SER A 90 21.54 4.48 1.72
N GLU A 91 20.92 3.71 0.81
CA GLU A 91 21.56 3.30 -0.43
C GLU A 91 21.72 4.48 -1.40
N SER A 92 22.84 4.46 -2.14
CA SER A 92 23.13 5.52 -3.12
C SER A 92 22.08 5.53 -4.23
N GLY A 93 21.55 6.71 -4.55
CA GLY A 93 20.50 6.87 -5.58
C GLY A 93 19.07 6.57 -5.08
N VAL A 94 18.91 6.20 -3.80
CA VAL A 94 17.60 5.98 -3.21
C VAL A 94 17.15 7.23 -2.47
N THR A 95 16.02 7.79 -2.89
CA THR A 95 15.39 8.93 -2.21
C THR A 95 14.19 8.43 -1.43
N CYS A 96 14.19 8.62 -0.12
CA CYS A 96 13.04 8.35 0.74
C CYS A 96 12.45 9.69 1.20
N ALA A 97 11.22 9.97 0.77
CA ALA A 97 10.51 11.17 1.17
C ALA A 97 10.00 11.07 2.62
N ASN A 98 9.87 12.22 3.28
CA ASN A 98 9.21 12.34 4.58
C ASN A 98 9.82 11.53 5.74
N LEU A 99 11.13 11.31 5.73
CA LEU A 99 11.79 10.79 6.92
C LEU A 99 11.76 11.84 8.04
N PRO A 100 11.57 11.42 9.31
CA PRO A 100 11.65 12.33 10.46
C PRO A 100 13.00 13.07 10.53
N ALA A 101 12.99 14.29 11.00
CA ALA A 101 14.22 15.06 11.19
C ALA A 101 15.18 14.31 12.14
N GLY A 102 16.45 14.14 11.73
CA GLY A 102 17.45 13.40 12.49
C GLY A 102 17.31 11.87 12.40
N ALA A 103 16.44 11.35 11.54
CA ALA A 103 16.32 9.92 11.33
C ALA A 103 17.60 9.34 10.71
N ASN A 104 17.98 8.14 11.15
CA ASN A 104 19.07 7.39 10.53
C ASN A 104 18.52 6.63 9.30
N PRO A 105 18.89 7.00 8.05
CA PRO A 105 18.34 6.37 6.86
C PRO A 105 18.58 4.85 6.76
N SER A 106 19.61 4.33 7.44
CA SER A 106 19.91 2.89 7.44
C SER A 106 18.87 2.05 8.20
N GLU A 107 18.02 2.69 9.00
CA GLU A 107 16.94 2.01 9.71
C GLU A 107 15.65 1.92 8.87
N TYR A 108 15.59 2.63 7.74
CA TYR A 108 14.38 2.71 6.94
C TYR A 108 14.52 1.88 5.66
N ILE A 109 13.51 1.08 5.39
CA ILE A 109 13.41 0.25 4.19
C ILE A 109 12.27 0.80 3.34
N ARG A 110 12.58 1.09 2.09
CA ARG A 110 11.60 1.48 1.08
C ARG A 110 11.28 0.30 0.20
N VAL A 111 10.00 0.02 0.01
CA VAL A 111 9.48 -0.88 -1.00
C VAL A 111 8.72 -0.05 -2.02
N ARG A 112 9.11 -0.16 -3.29
CA ARG A 112 8.43 0.48 -4.42
C ARG A 112 7.87 -0.60 -5.33
N ILE A 113 6.59 -0.50 -5.66
CA ILE A 113 5.92 -1.37 -6.61
C ILE A 113 5.50 -0.52 -7.81
N THR A 114 5.88 -0.96 -9.00
CA THR A 114 5.39 -0.41 -10.26
C THR A 114 4.60 -1.50 -10.95
N SER A 115 3.33 -1.25 -11.26
CA SER A 115 2.42 -2.17 -11.94
C SER A 115 1.94 -1.60 -13.26
N VAL A 116 1.65 -2.47 -14.21
CA VAL A 116 1.16 -2.15 -15.54
C VAL A 116 -0.24 -2.73 -15.70
N VAL A 117 -1.23 -1.86 -15.81
CA VAL A 117 -2.63 -2.23 -15.98
C VAL A 117 -3.01 -2.09 -17.45
N PRO A 118 -3.34 -3.17 -18.15
CA PRO A 118 -3.80 -3.10 -19.54
C PRO A 118 -5.16 -2.41 -19.62
N THR A 119 -5.31 -1.52 -20.61
CA THR A 119 -6.55 -0.82 -20.86
C THR A 119 -7.41 -1.57 -21.87
N THR A 120 -8.72 -1.45 -21.73
CA THR A 120 -9.70 -2.08 -22.62
C THR A 120 -10.24 -1.08 -23.62
N PHE A 121 -10.82 -0.01 -23.14
CA PHE A 121 -11.48 1.01 -23.97
C PHE A 121 -10.52 2.13 -24.38
N MET A 122 -9.63 2.56 -23.51
CA MET A 122 -8.64 3.60 -23.81
C MET A 122 -7.66 3.18 -24.91
N ARG A 123 -7.58 1.89 -25.23
CA ARG A 123 -6.81 1.38 -26.37
C ARG A 123 -7.28 1.98 -27.69
N VAL A 124 -8.58 2.26 -27.86
CA VAL A 124 -9.14 2.92 -29.05
C VAL A 124 -8.59 4.34 -29.20
N LEU A 125 -8.22 4.98 -28.07
CA LEU A 125 -7.60 6.30 -28.02
C LEU A 125 -6.06 6.25 -28.07
N GLY A 126 -5.49 5.09 -28.38
CA GLY A 126 -4.04 4.88 -28.48
C GLY A 126 -3.32 4.67 -27.12
N ARG A 127 -4.05 4.47 -26.03
CA ARG A 127 -3.48 4.16 -24.72
C ARG A 127 -3.67 2.69 -24.37
N ASN A 128 -2.61 1.89 -24.51
CA ASN A 128 -2.69 0.44 -24.33
C ASN A 128 -2.56 -0.01 -22.88
N GLN A 129 -1.98 0.83 -22.02
CA GLN A 129 -1.72 0.51 -20.62
C GLN A 129 -1.65 1.78 -19.77
N ILE A 130 -1.87 1.60 -18.47
CA ILE A 130 -1.65 2.60 -17.43
C ILE A 130 -0.61 2.03 -16.47
N THR A 131 0.40 2.83 -16.11
CA THR A 131 1.41 2.43 -15.14
C THR A 131 1.13 3.11 -13.81
N ASN A 132 1.03 2.32 -12.75
CA ASN A 132 0.96 2.78 -11.39
C ASN A 132 2.31 2.60 -10.70
N THR A 133 2.73 3.59 -9.94
CA THR A 133 3.89 3.48 -9.06
C THR A 133 3.47 3.90 -7.66
N VAL A 134 3.76 3.05 -6.69
CA VAL A 134 3.48 3.27 -5.27
C VAL A 134 4.72 2.96 -4.47
N GLU A 135 4.83 3.53 -3.29
CA GLU A 135 5.93 3.22 -2.38
C GLU A 135 5.47 3.23 -0.92
N ALA A 136 6.13 2.41 -0.12
CA ALA A 136 5.96 2.33 1.31
C ALA A 136 7.32 2.33 1.98
N ILE A 137 7.41 2.97 3.15
CA ILE A 137 8.62 3.04 3.95
C ILE A 137 8.31 2.53 5.35
N ALA A 138 9.09 1.57 5.82
CA ALA A 138 8.98 1.06 7.18
C ALA A 138 10.31 1.23 7.93
N ARG A 139 10.23 1.54 9.21
CA ARG A 139 11.40 1.64 10.08
C ARG A 139 11.70 0.29 10.71
N ALA A 140 12.89 -0.21 10.49
CA ALA A 140 13.44 -1.37 11.17
C ALA A 140 14.25 -0.91 12.40
N GLN A 141 13.58 -0.52 13.44
CA GLN A 141 14.23 -0.25 14.73
C GLN A 141 14.05 -1.47 15.61
N GLY A 142 15.06 -2.31 15.59
CA GLY A 142 15.24 -3.35 16.58
C GLY A 142 15.82 -2.74 17.79
N THR A 143 15.16 -2.86 18.86
CA THR A 143 15.31 -2.70 19.95
C THR A 143 15.43 -2.61 20.96
N PHE A 144 15.52 -3.06 21.66
CA PHE A 144 15.51 -3.14 23.10
C PHE A 144 16.85 -3.74 23.55
N SER A 145 17.94 -2.98 23.31
CA SER A 145 19.20 -3.15 24.03
C SER A 145 18.88 -3.12 25.50
N SER A 146 19.09 -4.25 26.16
CA SER A 146 18.90 -4.47 27.56
C SER A 146 19.88 -3.66 28.45
N SER A 147 20.15 -2.41 28.08
CA SER A 147 21.03 -1.57 28.89
C SER A 147 20.38 -0.28 29.40
N SER A 148 19.08 -0.20 29.57
CA SER A 148 18.38 0.76 30.42
C SER A 148 16.93 1.01 30.06
N GLY A 149 16.31 0.19 29.24
CA GLY A 149 14.88 0.29 28.97
C GLY A 149 14.39 -1.06 28.51
N GLY A 150 13.74 -1.78 29.38
CA GLY A 150 13.15 -3.07 29.06
C GLY A 150 12.31 -3.04 27.81
N ALA A 151 12.01 -4.20 27.24
CA ALA A 151 11.06 -4.33 26.15
C ALA A 151 9.90 -3.38 26.38
N LEU A 152 9.34 -2.76 25.32
CA LEU A 152 8.29 -1.75 25.46
C LEU A 152 7.23 -2.15 26.47
N PHE A 153 7.10 -3.45 26.69
CA PHE A 153 6.20 -4.04 27.64
C PHE A 153 6.87 -5.13 28.50
N ASN A 154 8.20 -5.09 28.62
CA ASN A 154 8.97 -6.03 29.43
C ASN A 154 8.60 -7.51 29.19
N GLY A 155 8.28 -7.86 27.94
CA GLY A 155 7.83 -9.21 27.58
C GLY A 155 6.40 -9.54 28.00
N ALA A 156 5.61 -8.54 28.40
CA ALA A 156 4.21 -8.75 28.80
C ALA A 156 3.36 -9.24 27.62
N ALA A 157 2.53 -10.24 27.86
CA ALA A 157 1.57 -10.74 26.88
C ALA A 157 0.42 -9.75 26.66
N MET A 158 0.11 -8.93 27.66
CA MET A 158 -0.93 -7.91 27.60
C MET A 158 -0.45 -6.65 28.31
N VAL A 159 -0.69 -5.50 27.70
CA VAL A 159 -0.39 -4.20 28.26
C VAL A 159 -1.57 -3.27 28.09
N ALA A 160 -2.04 -2.71 29.21
CA ALA A 160 -3.06 -1.67 29.21
C ALA A 160 -2.39 -0.29 29.29
N THR A 161 -2.38 0.43 28.16
CA THR A 161 -1.78 1.77 28.07
C THR A 161 -2.86 2.84 28.18
N LYS A 162 -3.12 3.34 29.36
CA LYS A 162 -4.00 4.49 29.56
C LYS A 162 -3.28 5.54 30.40
N GLY A 163 -3.12 6.74 29.86
CA GLY A 163 -2.59 7.88 30.59
C GLY A 163 -3.61 8.40 31.61
N GLY A 164 -3.17 8.64 32.84
CA GLY A 164 -3.99 9.18 33.92
C GLY A 164 -4.16 8.22 35.11
N ASN A 165 -4.68 8.75 36.20
CA ASN A 165 -4.83 7.99 37.44
C ASN A 165 -6.17 7.20 37.43
N TYR A 166 -6.15 6.03 36.76
CA TYR A 166 -7.33 5.16 36.68
C TYR A 166 -7.11 3.88 37.48
N ASN A 167 -8.07 3.54 38.33
CA ASN A 167 -7.96 2.37 39.23
C ASN A 167 -8.14 1.02 38.52
N LYS A 168 -8.57 1.02 37.23
CA LYS A 168 -8.87 -0.20 36.47
C LYS A 168 -8.58 0.00 34.99
N CYS A 169 -7.37 -0.31 34.53
CA CYS A 169 -7.05 -0.35 33.09
C CYS A 169 -7.43 -1.68 32.46
N PHE A 170 -7.46 -2.75 33.26
CA PHE A 170 -7.88 -4.08 32.86
C PHE A 170 -8.76 -4.68 33.96
N LEU A 171 -9.95 -5.12 33.62
CA LEU A 171 -10.89 -5.72 34.55
C LEU A 171 -11.42 -7.04 34.00
N MET A 172 -11.14 -8.14 34.68
CA MET A 172 -11.84 -9.42 34.48
C MET A 172 -13.00 -9.51 35.44
N ASN A 173 -14.19 -9.82 34.94
CA ASN A 173 -15.39 -9.97 35.73
C ASN A 173 -15.95 -11.39 35.54
N GLY A 174 -16.35 -12.04 36.63
CA GLY A 174 -16.82 -13.43 36.63
C GLY A 174 -15.71 -14.44 36.94
N SER A 175 -15.93 -15.71 36.58
CA SER A 175 -15.03 -16.84 36.84
C SER A 175 -14.04 -17.04 35.68
N ALA A 176 -13.45 -15.97 35.13
CA ALA A 176 -12.52 -16.07 34.03
C ALA A 176 -11.06 -16.17 34.56
N ASP A 177 -10.32 -17.16 34.09
CA ASP A 177 -8.92 -17.35 34.39
C ASP A 177 -8.06 -16.91 33.22
N LEU A 178 -6.99 -16.17 33.47
CA LEU A 178 -6.03 -15.75 32.45
C LEU A 178 -4.69 -16.41 32.71
N TYR A 179 -4.25 -17.25 31.78
CA TYR A 179 -2.94 -17.92 31.83
C TYR A 179 -1.97 -17.25 30.88
N THR A 180 -0.84 -16.76 31.40
CA THR A 180 0.26 -16.26 30.58
C THR A 180 1.47 -17.18 30.76
N HIS A 181 2.04 -17.65 29.63
CA HIS A 181 3.25 -18.48 29.63
C HIS A 181 4.47 -17.62 29.35
N ASN A 182 5.42 -17.62 30.29
CA ASN A 182 6.71 -16.89 30.20
C ASN A 182 6.58 -15.37 29.99
N SER A 183 5.45 -14.78 30.35
CA SER A 183 5.23 -13.32 30.31
C SER A 183 4.26 -12.88 31.39
N GLY A 184 4.25 -11.58 31.71
CA GLY A 184 3.39 -10.98 32.73
C GLY A 184 2.29 -10.09 32.12
N ILE A 185 1.48 -9.54 33.01
CA ILE A 185 0.50 -8.47 32.71
C ILE A 185 1.01 -7.21 33.41
N TYR A 186 1.09 -6.10 32.70
CA TYR A 186 1.51 -4.80 33.21
C TYR A 186 0.52 -3.70 32.87
#